data_e442c47af295cd101077cdd824aa1001
#
_entry.id   e442c47af295cd101077cdd824aa1001
#
_cell.length_a   1.000
_cell.length_b   1.000
_cell.length_c   1.000
_cell.angle_alpha   90.00
_cell.angle_beta   90.00
_cell.angle_gamma   90.00
#
_symmetry.space_group_name_H-M   'P 1'
#
loop_
_entity.id
_entity.type
_entity.pdbx_description
1 polymer ?
#
loop_
_entity_poly.entity_id
_entity_poly.type
_entity_poly.pdbx_seq_one_letter_code
_entity_poly.pdbx_strand_id
1 'polypeptide(L)'
;NKSLNKDESYFNFKGIKNIDKVIDIDQSPIGRTPRSNPATYTGCFTPIRDWFAGLNESAARGYKPGRFSFNVKGGRCESCEGDGVKKIEMHFLADVYVECDICKGKRYNRETLEVKYNNKSIAEVLDMTVEEGYNFFSKIPSIKQKLKTLMEVGLDYIKIGQSATTLSGGEAQRIKLSKELSKRSTGKTLYILDEPTTGLHFDDVNKLLKILHTLADEG
;
A
#
# COMPACT_ATOMS: atom_id res chain seq x y z
N ASN A 1 -16.59 10.80 -15.92
CA ASN A 1 -16.95 11.25 -17.26
C ASN A 1 -16.04 12.41 -17.65
N LYS A 2 -14.88 12.14 -18.25
CA LYS A 2 -14.16 13.13 -19.04
C LYS A 2 -14.83 13.19 -20.40
N SER A 3 -15.32 14.35 -20.78
CA SER A 3 -15.78 14.63 -22.15
C SER A 3 -14.61 14.42 -23.11
N LEU A 4 -14.72 13.41 -23.97
CA LEU A 4 -13.79 13.17 -25.05
C LEU A 4 -13.93 14.31 -26.07
N ASN A 5 -12.81 14.91 -26.47
CA ASN A 5 -12.77 15.90 -27.54
C ASN A 5 -13.26 15.28 -28.85
N LYS A 6 -14.07 16.00 -29.60
CA LYS A 6 -14.81 15.53 -30.80
C LYS A 6 -13.95 15.32 -32.06
N ASP A 7 -12.63 15.54 -32.01
CA ASP A 7 -11.76 15.56 -33.21
C ASP A 7 -10.75 14.40 -33.34
N GLU A 8 -10.88 13.34 -32.50
CA GLU A 8 -10.05 12.15 -32.67
C GLU A 8 -10.75 11.10 -33.50
N SER A 9 -10.08 10.57 -34.54
CA SER A 9 -10.55 9.45 -35.36
C SER A 9 -10.78 8.23 -34.51
N TYR A 10 -12.02 7.98 -34.13
CA TYR A 10 -12.38 6.82 -33.30
C TYR A 10 -12.27 5.54 -34.12
N PHE A 11 -11.42 4.62 -33.67
CA PHE A 11 -11.49 3.25 -34.14
C PHE A 11 -12.84 2.64 -33.75
N ASN A 12 -13.45 1.93 -34.67
CA ASN A 12 -14.73 1.24 -34.42
C ASN A 12 -14.47 0.02 -33.51
N PHE A 13 -14.67 0.17 -32.20
CA PHE A 13 -14.56 -0.90 -31.24
C PHE A 13 -15.84 -1.76 -31.26
N LYS A 14 -15.67 -3.07 -31.46
CA LYS A 14 -16.76 -4.05 -31.29
C LYS A 14 -16.66 -4.66 -29.88
N GLY A 15 -17.80 -4.94 -29.24
CA GLY A 15 -17.82 -5.63 -27.94
C GLY A 15 -17.77 -4.73 -26.70
N ILE A 16 -17.77 -3.40 -26.81
CA ILE A 16 -17.74 -2.47 -25.66
C ILE A 16 -18.87 -2.76 -24.64
N LYS A 17 -20.02 -3.25 -25.09
CA LYS A 17 -21.16 -3.62 -24.24
C LYS A 17 -20.86 -4.78 -23.26
N ASN A 18 -19.78 -5.53 -23.51
CA ASN A 18 -19.36 -6.65 -22.66
C ASN A 18 -18.42 -6.21 -21.53
N ILE A 19 -18.02 -4.93 -21.47
CA ILE A 19 -17.08 -4.39 -20.50
C ILE A 19 -17.81 -3.40 -19.61
N ASP A 20 -17.83 -3.66 -18.30
CA ASP A 20 -18.40 -2.77 -17.28
C ASP A 20 -17.37 -1.78 -16.76
N LYS A 21 -16.10 -2.20 -16.74
CA LYS A 21 -15.02 -1.47 -16.07
C LYS A 21 -13.71 -1.63 -16.81
N VAL A 22 -12.98 -0.53 -16.91
CA VAL A 22 -11.58 -0.54 -17.40
C VAL A 22 -10.69 -0.10 -16.24
N ILE A 23 -9.65 -0.89 -15.98
CA ILE A 23 -8.65 -0.62 -14.95
C ILE A 23 -7.30 -0.53 -15.64
N ASP A 24 -6.69 0.65 -15.55
CA ASP A 24 -5.35 0.90 -16.00
C ASP A 24 -4.37 0.72 -14.83
N ILE A 25 -3.40 -0.18 -15.00
CA ILE A 25 -2.38 -0.52 -13.99
C ILE A 25 -1.02 -0.17 -14.59
N ASP A 26 -0.69 1.11 -14.53
CA ASP A 26 0.56 1.70 -14.97
C ASP A 26 1.64 1.67 -13.88
N GLN A 27 2.86 2.08 -14.24
CA GLN A 27 4.02 2.16 -13.34
C GLN A 27 4.10 3.48 -12.56
N SER A 28 3.07 4.35 -12.61
CA SER A 28 3.05 5.59 -11.85
C SER A 28 3.04 5.32 -10.34
N PRO A 29 3.64 6.20 -9.53
CA PRO A 29 3.70 6.02 -8.07
C PRO A 29 2.32 5.85 -7.43
N ILE A 30 2.21 5.02 -6.39
CA ILE A 30 0.98 4.84 -5.60
C ILE A 30 0.64 6.06 -4.71
N GLY A 31 1.53 7.05 -4.68
CA GLY A 31 1.36 8.31 -3.98
C GLY A 31 2.62 9.17 -4.08
N ARG A 32 2.47 10.46 -3.80
CA ARG A 32 3.55 11.46 -3.98
C ARG A 32 4.16 11.95 -2.66
N THR A 33 3.70 11.41 -1.52
CA THR A 33 4.15 11.84 -0.20
C THR A 33 4.78 10.69 0.57
N PRO A 34 5.68 10.94 1.53
CA PRO A 34 6.26 9.91 2.39
C PRO A 34 5.23 9.10 3.18
N ARG A 35 4.01 9.64 3.39
CA ARG A 35 2.90 8.96 4.08
C ARG A 35 2.21 7.90 3.25
N SER A 36 2.31 7.98 1.92
CA SER A 36 1.80 6.94 1.04
C SER A 36 2.70 5.71 1.12
N ASN A 37 2.12 4.54 1.31
CA ASN A 37 2.85 3.27 1.44
C ASN A 37 1.95 2.08 1.05
N PRO A 38 2.50 0.86 0.89
CA PRO A 38 1.75 -0.34 0.53
C PRO A 38 0.56 -0.60 1.45
N ALA A 39 0.73 -0.46 2.78
CA ALA A 39 -0.34 -0.72 3.74
C ALA A 39 -1.53 0.23 3.59
N THR A 40 -1.27 1.52 3.35
CA THR A 40 -2.34 2.52 3.16
C THR A 40 -3.03 2.34 1.82
N TYR A 41 -2.28 2.04 0.75
CA TYR A 41 -2.81 1.90 -0.59
C TYR A 41 -3.71 0.68 -0.75
N THR A 42 -3.30 -0.48 -0.21
CA THR A 42 -4.08 -1.74 -0.26
C THR A 42 -5.21 -1.78 0.78
N GLY A 43 -5.23 -0.82 1.71
CA GLY A 43 -6.16 -0.79 2.82
C GLY A 43 -5.83 -1.80 3.93
N CYS A 44 -4.61 -2.37 3.95
CA CYS A 44 -4.12 -3.24 5.03
C CYS A 44 -3.92 -2.47 6.34
N PHE A 45 -3.63 -1.18 6.26
CA PHE A 45 -3.37 -0.36 7.44
C PHE A 45 -4.61 -0.17 8.34
N THR A 46 -5.81 -0.18 7.78
CA THR A 46 -7.05 -0.04 8.57
C THR A 46 -7.21 -1.17 9.58
N PRO A 47 -7.25 -2.46 9.22
CA PRO A 47 -7.36 -3.53 10.20
C PRO A 47 -6.15 -3.62 11.14
N ILE A 48 -4.95 -3.17 10.75
CA ILE A 48 -3.81 -3.08 11.67
C ILE A 48 -4.09 -2.05 12.76
N ARG A 49 -4.57 -0.85 12.43
CA ARG A 49 -4.92 0.19 13.41
C ARG A 49 -6.06 -0.25 14.33
N ASP A 50 -7.08 -0.90 13.78
CA ASP A 50 -8.21 -1.42 14.53
C ASP A 50 -7.74 -2.48 15.54
N TRP A 51 -6.82 -3.36 15.13
CA TRP A 51 -6.21 -4.35 16.00
C TRP A 51 -5.47 -3.71 17.18
N PHE A 52 -4.58 -2.73 16.89
CA PHE A 52 -3.85 -2.03 17.95
C PHE A 52 -4.78 -1.26 18.90
N ALA A 53 -5.86 -0.67 18.39
CA ALA A 53 -6.86 0.01 19.21
C ALA A 53 -7.66 -0.95 20.10
N GLY A 54 -7.82 -2.21 19.69
CA GLY A 54 -8.49 -3.26 20.44
C GLY A 54 -7.65 -3.92 21.55
N LEU A 55 -6.35 -3.61 21.65
CA LEU A 55 -5.50 -4.17 22.70
C LEU A 55 -5.88 -3.63 24.08
N ASN A 56 -5.74 -4.45 25.12
CA ASN A 56 -6.07 -4.10 26.50
C ASN A 56 -5.41 -2.79 26.95
N GLU A 57 -4.16 -2.57 26.61
CA GLU A 57 -3.43 -1.35 26.93
C GLU A 57 -4.02 -0.12 26.22
N SER A 58 -4.42 -0.26 24.97
CA SER A 58 -5.12 0.80 24.24
C SER A 58 -6.48 1.14 24.85
N ALA A 59 -7.24 0.11 25.22
CA ALA A 59 -8.53 0.28 25.87
C ALA A 59 -8.40 1.00 27.23
N ALA A 60 -7.41 0.62 28.04
CA ALA A 60 -7.13 1.25 29.34
C ALA A 60 -6.75 2.73 29.22
N ARG A 61 -6.07 3.11 28.09
CA ARG A 61 -5.67 4.50 27.78
C ARG A 61 -6.74 5.26 26.98
N GLY A 62 -7.87 4.64 26.61
CA GLY A 62 -8.92 5.25 25.80
C GLY A 62 -8.49 5.51 24.35
N TYR A 63 -7.50 4.78 23.83
CA TYR A 63 -6.98 4.97 22.48
C TYR A 63 -7.93 4.40 21.43
N LYS A 64 -8.28 5.21 20.46
CA LYS A 64 -9.13 4.84 19.30
C LYS A 64 -8.24 4.55 18.07
N PRO A 65 -8.75 3.93 16.98
CA PRO A 65 -7.97 3.66 15.77
C PRO A 65 -7.26 4.88 15.17
N GLY A 66 -7.81 6.09 15.36
CA GLY A 66 -7.17 7.34 14.96
C GLY A 66 -5.82 7.60 15.65
N ARG A 67 -5.62 7.11 16.89
CA ARG A 67 -4.35 7.22 17.62
C ARG A 67 -3.21 6.53 16.88
N PHE A 68 -3.51 5.44 16.20
CA PHE A 68 -2.58 4.62 15.42
C PHE A 68 -2.45 5.05 13.95
N SER A 69 -3.01 6.22 13.60
CA SER A 69 -2.85 6.83 12.27
C SER A 69 -1.77 7.90 12.30
N PHE A 70 -0.76 7.76 11.45
CA PHE A 70 0.25 8.81 11.27
C PHE A 70 -0.27 10.01 10.45
N ASN A 71 -1.49 9.93 9.90
CA ASN A 71 -2.13 11.02 9.16
C ASN A 71 -2.98 11.94 10.04
N VAL A 72 -3.25 11.55 11.29
CA VAL A 72 -4.17 12.25 12.21
C VAL A 72 -3.40 12.70 13.44
N LYS A 73 -3.70 13.91 13.95
CA LYS A 73 -3.14 14.43 15.20
C LYS A 73 -3.49 13.52 16.38
N GLY A 74 -2.64 13.55 17.40
CA GLY A 74 -2.83 12.83 18.66
C GLY A 74 -1.87 11.64 18.85
N GLY A 75 -1.63 10.80 17.84
CA GLY A 75 -0.70 9.68 17.93
C GLY A 75 0.55 9.83 17.09
N ARG A 76 0.53 10.68 16.09
CA ARG A 76 1.67 10.93 15.20
C ARG A 76 2.76 11.78 15.87
N CYS A 77 3.97 11.72 15.35
CA CYS A 77 5.02 12.67 15.67
C CYS A 77 4.64 14.05 15.09
N GLU A 78 4.47 15.06 15.94
CA GLU A 78 4.08 16.38 15.47
C GLU A 78 5.25 17.14 14.82
N SER A 79 6.52 16.79 15.08
CA SER A 79 7.69 17.40 14.46
C SER A 79 7.79 17.13 12.96
N CYS A 80 7.43 15.92 12.50
CA CYS A 80 7.40 15.54 11.08
C CYS A 80 5.97 15.29 10.58
N GLU A 81 4.97 15.60 11.39
CA GLU A 81 3.55 15.38 11.07
C GLU A 81 3.19 13.97 10.60
N GLY A 82 3.98 12.97 11.03
CA GLY A 82 3.79 11.57 10.67
C GLY A 82 4.52 11.13 9.40
N ASP A 83 5.29 12.00 8.76
CA ASP A 83 6.08 11.64 7.57
C ASP A 83 7.26 10.71 7.90
N GLY A 84 7.78 10.77 9.14
CA GLY A 84 8.99 10.06 9.55
C GLY A 84 10.27 10.75 9.08
N VAL A 85 10.16 11.64 8.11
CA VAL A 85 11.24 12.43 7.50
C VAL A 85 10.89 13.91 7.50
N LYS A 86 11.89 14.76 7.39
CA LYS A 86 11.75 16.20 7.15
C LYS A 86 12.23 16.52 5.75
N LYS A 87 11.42 17.26 5.01
CA LYS A 87 11.78 17.77 3.69
C LYS A 87 12.66 19.01 3.85
N ILE A 88 13.81 19.01 3.20
CA ILE A 88 14.67 20.18 3.06
C ILE A 88 14.55 20.64 1.60
N GLU A 89 13.90 21.80 1.42
CA GLU A 89 13.72 22.38 0.09
C GLU A 89 15.03 23.05 -0.36
N MET A 90 15.47 22.66 -1.56
CA MET A 90 16.66 23.22 -2.20
C MET A 90 16.25 23.97 -3.47
N HIS A 91 16.38 25.31 -3.48
CA HIS A 91 15.87 26.17 -4.55
C HIS A 91 16.29 25.80 -5.98
N PHE A 92 17.45 25.16 -6.16
CA PHE A 92 17.98 24.80 -7.48
C PHE A 92 18.28 23.30 -7.66
N LEU A 93 18.03 22.47 -6.63
CA LEU A 93 18.29 21.04 -6.61
C LEU A 93 17.02 20.29 -6.21
N ALA A 94 17.01 18.98 -6.41
CA ALA A 94 15.93 18.15 -5.92
C ALA A 94 15.82 18.19 -4.39
N ASP A 95 14.60 18.22 -3.87
CA ASP A 95 14.34 18.20 -2.44
C ASP A 95 14.99 17.00 -1.75
N VAL A 96 15.61 17.23 -0.59
CA VAL A 96 16.25 16.18 0.21
C VAL A 96 15.34 15.83 1.38
N TYR A 97 15.15 14.54 1.60
CA TYR A 97 14.41 14.01 2.75
C TYR A 97 15.40 13.45 3.76
N VAL A 98 15.41 14.02 4.97
CA VAL A 98 16.22 13.56 6.10
C VAL A 98 15.36 12.93 7.17
N GLU A 99 15.87 11.92 7.86
CA GLU A 99 15.15 11.27 8.94
C GLU A 99 14.77 12.29 10.04
N CYS A 100 13.56 12.19 10.58
CA CYS A 100 13.10 13.05 11.66
C CYS A 100 13.92 12.78 12.92
N ASP A 101 14.58 13.80 13.43
CA ASP A 101 15.43 13.77 14.64
C ASP A 101 14.67 13.41 15.92
N ILE A 102 13.36 13.70 15.99
CA ILE A 102 12.50 13.42 17.14
C ILE A 102 12.02 11.97 17.16
N CYS A 103 11.39 11.51 16.09
CA CYS A 103 10.81 10.16 16.06
C CYS A 103 11.71 9.09 15.45
N LYS A 104 12.88 9.45 14.92
CA LYS A 104 13.83 8.55 14.27
C LYS A 104 13.13 7.63 13.25
N GLY A 105 12.45 8.22 12.29
CA GLY A 105 11.72 7.51 11.23
C GLY A 105 10.41 6.84 11.67
N LYS A 106 10.12 6.71 12.97
CA LYS A 106 9.01 5.92 13.51
C LYS A 106 7.62 6.51 13.27
N ARG A 107 7.49 7.78 12.86
CA ARG A 107 6.23 8.47 12.51
C ARG A 107 5.28 8.78 13.67
N TYR A 108 5.44 8.18 14.84
CA TYR A 108 4.56 8.28 16.00
C TYR A 108 5.25 8.96 17.20
N ASN A 109 4.44 9.45 18.11
CA ASN A 109 4.91 9.91 19.41
C ASN A 109 5.21 8.71 20.34
N ARG A 110 5.91 8.97 21.43
CA ARG A 110 6.39 7.95 22.37
C ARG A 110 5.26 7.13 22.97
N GLU A 111 4.19 7.78 23.40
CA GLU A 111 3.06 7.14 24.09
C GLU A 111 2.32 6.15 23.18
N THR A 112 2.21 6.46 21.88
CA THR A 112 1.64 5.51 20.90
C THR A 112 2.53 4.29 20.68
N LEU A 113 3.87 4.49 20.71
CA LEU A 113 4.85 3.41 20.51
C LEU A 113 4.98 2.48 21.73
N GLU A 114 4.50 2.89 22.91
CA GLU A 114 4.45 2.05 24.11
C GLU A 114 3.45 0.90 23.95
N VAL A 115 2.37 1.09 23.20
CA VAL A 115 1.40 0.03 22.91
C VAL A 115 2.03 -1.01 22.00
N LYS A 116 2.06 -2.26 22.46
CA LYS A 116 2.71 -3.36 21.75
C LYS A 116 1.80 -4.57 21.60
N TYR A 117 1.87 -5.20 20.42
CA TYR A 117 1.34 -6.52 20.16
C TYR A 117 2.49 -7.48 19.91
N ASN A 118 2.57 -8.62 20.63
CA ASN A 118 3.71 -9.55 20.58
C ASN A 118 5.08 -8.83 20.62
N ASN A 119 5.23 -7.90 21.55
CA ASN A 119 6.45 -7.08 21.78
C ASN A 119 6.81 -6.12 20.63
N LYS A 120 5.94 -5.90 19.66
CA LYS A 120 6.14 -4.97 18.53
C LYS A 120 5.16 -3.81 18.59
N SER A 121 5.67 -2.59 18.49
CA SER A 121 4.88 -1.37 18.31
C SER A 121 4.35 -1.28 16.87
N ILE A 122 3.40 -0.39 16.62
CA ILE A 122 2.86 -0.17 15.27
C ILE A 122 3.95 0.30 14.28
N ALA A 123 4.95 1.06 14.72
CA ALA A 123 6.06 1.49 13.87
C ALA A 123 6.94 0.29 13.47
N GLU A 124 7.24 -0.61 14.41
CA GLU A 124 8.00 -1.84 14.11
C GLU A 124 7.22 -2.77 13.19
N VAL A 125 5.90 -2.82 13.29
CA VAL A 125 5.05 -3.57 12.35
C VAL A 125 5.11 -2.98 10.95
N LEU A 126 5.09 -1.65 10.81
CA LEU A 126 5.23 -1.00 9.51
C LEU A 126 6.63 -1.19 8.89
N ASP A 127 7.64 -1.45 9.72
CA ASP A 127 9.02 -1.72 9.28
C ASP A 127 9.26 -3.20 8.90
N MET A 128 8.34 -4.10 9.23
CA MET A 128 8.37 -5.50 8.78
C MET A 128 8.24 -5.61 7.27
N THR A 129 8.87 -6.62 6.68
CA THR A 129 8.55 -7.04 5.32
C THR A 129 7.11 -7.59 5.25
N VAL A 130 6.56 -7.68 4.05
CA VAL A 130 5.23 -8.27 3.85
C VAL A 130 5.19 -9.72 4.34
N GLU A 131 6.25 -10.50 4.09
CA GLU A 131 6.38 -11.88 4.56
C GLU A 131 6.43 -11.96 6.09
N GLU A 132 7.27 -11.14 6.74
CA GLU A 132 7.35 -11.07 8.20
C GLU A 132 5.99 -10.70 8.81
N GLY A 133 5.32 -9.71 8.25
CA GLY A 133 3.99 -9.29 8.69
C GLY A 133 2.93 -10.37 8.48
N TYR A 134 2.96 -11.10 7.36
CA TYR A 134 2.07 -12.22 7.09
C TYR A 134 2.18 -13.31 8.16
N ASN A 135 3.41 -13.63 8.56
CA ASN A 135 3.68 -14.61 9.61
C ASN A 135 3.30 -14.06 11.00
N PHE A 136 3.62 -12.79 11.28
CA PHE A 136 3.31 -12.11 12.53
C PHE A 136 1.80 -12.04 12.81
N PHE A 137 1.00 -11.73 11.78
CA PHE A 137 -0.46 -11.66 11.87
C PHE A 137 -1.16 -12.97 11.47
N SER A 138 -0.49 -14.12 11.62
CA SER A 138 -1.01 -15.43 11.21
C SER A 138 -2.39 -15.77 11.80
N LYS A 139 -2.69 -15.26 13.02
CA LYS A 139 -3.95 -15.46 13.75
C LYS A 139 -5.01 -14.39 13.47
N ILE A 140 -4.74 -13.41 12.60
CA ILE A 140 -5.64 -12.28 12.33
C ILE A 140 -6.01 -12.28 10.84
N PRO A 141 -7.11 -12.97 10.45
CA PRO A 141 -7.46 -13.19 9.05
C PRO A 141 -7.61 -11.91 8.22
N SER A 142 -8.16 -10.84 8.80
CA SER A 142 -8.40 -9.57 8.12
C SER A 142 -7.12 -8.86 7.67
N ILE A 143 -6.02 -9.01 8.42
CA ILE A 143 -4.71 -8.48 8.07
C ILE A 143 -3.98 -9.47 7.16
N LYS A 144 -3.96 -10.75 7.56
CA LYS A 144 -3.27 -11.82 6.85
C LYS A 144 -3.69 -11.91 5.37
N GLN A 145 -5.00 -11.83 5.09
CA GLN A 145 -5.50 -11.90 3.71
C GLN A 145 -4.99 -10.75 2.84
N LYS A 146 -4.89 -9.54 3.40
CA LYS A 146 -4.36 -8.38 2.68
C LYS A 146 -2.86 -8.48 2.39
N LEU A 147 -2.09 -9.01 3.33
CA LEU A 147 -0.66 -9.26 3.14
C LEU A 147 -0.43 -10.42 2.16
N LYS A 148 -1.31 -11.43 2.16
CA LYS A 148 -1.26 -12.54 1.20
C LYS A 148 -1.33 -12.04 -0.24
N THR A 149 -2.23 -11.12 -0.57
CA THR A 149 -2.33 -10.59 -1.94
C THR A 149 -1.08 -9.83 -2.38
N LEU A 150 -0.36 -9.19 -1.45
CA LEU A 150 0.95 -8.58 -1.75
C LEU A 150 2.03 -9.64 -2.01
N MET A 151 2.04 -10.74 -1.25
CA MET A 151 2.97 -11.86 -1.49
C MET A 151 2.69 -12.53 -2.84
N GLU A 152 1.43 -12.73 -3.18
CA GLU A 152 1.01 -13.33 -4.44
C GLU A 152 1.55 -12.59 -5.67
N VAL A 153 1.67 -11.25 -5.59
CA VAL A 153 2.28 -10.43 -6.66
C VAL A 153 3.81 -10.32 -6.58
N GLY A 154 4.48 -11.14 -5.73
CA GLY A 154 5.94 -11.14 -5.60
C GLY A 154 6.49 -9.93 -4.85
N LEU A 155 5.76 -9.39 -3.88
CA LEU A 155 6.17 -8.25 -3.05
C LEU A 155 6.36 -8.66 -1.58
N ASP A 156 6.84 -9.87 -1.33
CA ASP A 156 7.14 -10.43 -0.02
C ASP A 156 8.25 -9.67 0.71
N TYR A 157 9.23 -9.14 -0.03
CA TYR A 157 10.43 -8.47 0.46
C TYR A 157 10.26 -7.00 0.81
N ILE A 158 9.24 -6.28 0.28
CA ILE A 158 9.06 -4.86 0.57
C ILE A 158 8.54 -4.65 1.99
N LYS A 159 8.86 -3.51 2.61
CA LYS A 159 8.32 -3.18 3.93
C LYS A 159 6.86 -2.75 3.83
N ILE A 160 6.04 -3.17 4.79
CA ILE A 160 4.61 -2.84 4.87
C ILE A 160 4.37 -1.32 4.84
N GLY A 161 5.21 -0.56 5.56
CA GLY A 161 5.16 0.90 5.64
C GLY A 161 6.16 1.63 4.73
N GLN A 162 6.75 0.95 3.73
CA GLN A 162 7.72 1.56 2.81
C GLN A 162 7.13 2.78 2.11
N SER A 163 7.86 3.90 2.12
CA SER A 163 7.40 5.11 1.44
C SER A 163 7.20 4.88 -0.07
N ALA A 164 6.09 5.36 -0.61
CA ALA A 164 5.81 5.29 -2.04
C ALA A 164 6.88 5.96 -2.90
N THR A 165 7.62 6.93 -2.35
CA THR A 165 8.70 7.64 -3.05
C THR A 165 9.97 6.81 -3.22
N THR A 166 10.08 5.67 -2.52
CA THR A 166 11.23 4.75 -2.60
C THR A 166 10.91 3.48 -3.39
N LEU A 167 9.68 3.33 -3.86
CA LEU A 167 9.27 2.19 -4.67
C LEU A 167 9.66 2.38 -6.13
N SER A 168 10.10 1.31 -6.77
CA SER A 168 10.26 1.26 -8.22
C SER A 168 8.90 1.30 -8.94
N GLY A 169 8.88 1.64 -10.23
CA GLY A 169 7.66 1.63 -11.03
C GLY A 169 6.98 0.25 -11.06
N GLY A 170 7.77 -0.82 -11.18
CA GLY A 170 7.25 -2.19 -11.15
C GLY A 170 6.66 -2.59 -9.79
N GLU A 171 7.25 -2.17 -8.67
CA GLU A 171 6.68 -2.38 -7.34
C GLU A 171 5.37 -1.62 -7.16
N ALA A 172 5.32 -0.35 -7.60
CA ALA A 172 4.09 0.45 -7.56
C ALA A 172 2.97 -0.19 -8.38
N GLN A 173 3.28 -0.70 -9.57
CA GLN A 173 2.34 -1.41 -10.44
C GLN A 173 1.80 -2.68 -9.76
N ARG A 174 2.67 -3.52 -9.18
CA ARG A 174 2.25 -4.74 -8.47
C ARG A 174 1.42 -4.46 -7.23
N ILE A 175 1.71 -3.36 -6.50
CA ILE A 175 0.85 -2.93 -5.38
C ILE A 175 -0.55 -2.53 -5.89
N LYS A 176 -0.65 -1.87 -7.05
CA LYS A 176 -1.95 -1.57 -7.68
C LYS A 176 -2.68 -2.86 -8.05
N LEU A 177 -1.98 -3.82 -8.63
CA LEU A 177 -2.52 -5.13 -8.99
C LEU A 177 -3.03 -5.89 -7.75
N SER A 178 -2.26 -5.95 -6.65
CA SER A 178 -2.66 -6.61 -5.42
C SER A 178 -3.94 -6.03 -4.81
N LYS A 179 -4.16 -4.72 -4.97
CA LYS A 179 -5.39 -4.06 -4.54
C LYS A 179 -6.59 -4.51 -5.38
N GLU A 180 -6.44 -4.68 -6.69
CA GLU A 180 -7.51 -5.18 -7.55
C GLU A 180 -7.86 -6.63 -7.24
N LEU A 181 -6.86 -7.50 -7.01
CA LEU A 181 -7.04 -8.88 -6.54
C LEU A 181 -7.82 -8.98 -5.22
N SER A 182 -7.73 -7.97 -4.37
CA SER A 182 -8.47 -7.92 -3.10
C SER A 182 -9.95 -7.58 -3.28
N LYS A 183 -10.38 -7.20 -4.48
CA LYS A 183 -11.77 -6.84 -4.79
C LYS A 183 -12.51 -8.02 -5.38
N ARG A 184 -13.83 -8.02 -5.23
CA ARG A 184 -14.69 -8.99 -5.89
C ARG A 184 -14.76 -8.66 -7.39
N SER A 185 -14.49 -9.64 -8.24
CA SER A 185 -14.64 -9.52 -9.70
C SER A 185 -16.12 -9.36 -10.09
N THR A 186 -16.38 -8.58 -11.15
CA THR A 186 -17.70 -8.44 -11.78
C THR A 186 -17.86 -9.34 -13.01
N GLY A 187 -16.78 -10.01 -13.43
CA GLY A 187 -16.80 -10.86 -14.63
C GLY A 187 -16.73 -10.09 -15.96
N LYS A 188 -16.54 -8.76 -15.94
CA LYS A 188 -16.57 -7.91 -17.15
C LYS A 188 -15.57 -6.74 -17.04
N THR A 189 -14.41 -6.99 -16.46
CA THR A 189 -13.38 -5.97 -16.26
C THR A 189 -12.27 -6.12 -17.29
N LEU A 190 -11.92 -5.04 -17.99
CA LEU A 190 -10.72 -4.97 -18.83
C LEU A 190 -9.56 -4.41 -18.00
N TYR A 191 -8.50 -5.19 -17.83
CA TYR A 191 -7.25 -4.75 -17.23
C TYR A 191 -6.26 -4.37 -18.33
N ILE A 192 -5.69 -3.18 -18.21
CA ILE A 192 -4.62 -2.69 -19.10
C ILE A 192 -3.35 -2.63 -18.23
N LEU A 193 -2.34 -3.40 -18.61
CA LEU A 193 -1.05 -3.44 -17.90
C LEU A 193 0.05 -3.00 -18.86
N ASP A 194 0.90 -2.09 -18.39
CA ASP A 194 2.06 -1.62 -19.13
C ASP A 194 3.31 -2.36 -18.62
N GLU A 195 3.93 -3.17 -19.49
CA GLU A 195 5.14 -3.95 -19.22
C GLU A 195 5.18 -4.64 -17.83
N PRO A 196 4.17 -5.47 -17.46
CA PRO A 196 4.01 -5.95 -16.09
C PRO A 196 5.12 -6.88 -15.60
N THR A 197 5.98 -7.38 -16.49
CA THR A 197 7.09 -8.28 -16.16
C THR A 197 8.45 -7.57 -16.05
N THR A 198 8.51 -6.27 -16.33
CA THR A 198 9.76 -5.52 -16.32
C THR A 198 10.40 -5.53 -14.93
N GLY A 199 11.69 -5.87 -14.89
CA GLY A 199 12.47 -5.93 -13.65
C GLY A 199 12.17 -7.11 -12.72
N LEU A 200 11.42 -8.12 -13.19
CA LEU A 200 11.14 -9.34 -12.44
C LEU A 200 12.16 -10.45 -12.74
N HIS A 201 12.48 -11.22 -11.70
CA HIS A 201 13.13 -12.53 -11.86
C HIS A 201 12.16 -13.54 -12.49
N PHE A 202 12.66 -14.57 -13.16
CA PHE A 202 11.82 -15.58 -13.85
C PHE A 202 10.78 -16.24 -12.93
N ASP A 203 11.12 -16.51 -11.68
CA ASP A 203 10.20 -17.12 -10.71
C ASP A 203 9.02 -16.18 -10.38
N ASP A 204 9.28 -14.88 -10.30
CA ASP A 204 8.26 -13.88 -10.03
C ASP A 204 7.38 -13.63 -11.26
N VAL A 205 7.94 -13.74 -12.47
CA VAL A 205 7.15 -13.75 -13.72
C VAL A 205 6.14 -14.89 -13.71
N ASN A 206 6.54 -16.11 -13.31
CA ASN A 206 5.64 -17.25 -13.20
C ASN A 206 4.52 -17.01 -12.17
N LYS A 207 4.83 -16.41 -11.02
CA LYS A 207 3.82 -16.03 -10.01
C LYS A 207 2.84 -15.02 -10.60
N LEU A 208 3.34 -13.97 -11.25
CA LEU A 208 2.53 -12.93 -11.88
C LEU A 208 1.60 -13.50 -12.96
N LEU A 209 2.11 -14.36 -13.84
CA LEU A 209 1.30 -15.01 -14.89
C LEU A 209 0.15 -15.82 -14.31
N LYS A 210 0.39 -16.59 -13.24
CA LYS A 210 -0.68 -17.34 -12.55
C LYS A 210 -1.79 -16.41 -12.05
N ILE A 211 -1.42 -15.26 -11.51
CA ILE A 211 -2.37 -14.26 -11.03
C ILE A 211 -3.18 -13.66 -12.17
N LEU A 212 -2.50 -13.28 -13.26
CA LEU A 212 -3.18 -12.74 -14.44
C LEU A 212 -4.16 -13.75 -15.04
N HIS A 213 -3.80 -15.04 -15.08
CA HIS A 213 -4.73 -16.11 -15.46
C HIS A 213 -5.92 -16.21 -14.51
N THR A 214 -5.68 -16.17 -13.18
CA THR A 214 -6.78 -16.17 -12.19
C THR A 214 -7.73 -14.99 -12.40
N LEU A 215 -7.20 -13.79 -12.64
CA LEU A 215 -8.02 -12.60 -12.94
C LEU A 215 -8.81 -12.76 -14.24
N ALA A 216 -8.22 -13.36 -15.28
CA ALA A 216 -8.89 -13.60 -16.55
C ALA A 216 -9.99 -14.68 -16.42
N ASP A 217 -9.78 -15.69 -15.59
CA ASP A 217 -10.76 -16.76 -15.34
C ASP A 217 -11.94 -16.27 -14.49
N GLU A 218 -11.71 -15.29 -13.63
CA GLU A 218 -12.77 -14.63 -12.84
C GLU A 218 -13.53 -13.55 -13.62
N GLY A 219 -13.04 -13.15 -14.79
CA GLY A 219 -13.63 -12.21 -15.76
C GLY A 219 -13.20 -10.76 -15.55
#